data_5e1cd94852eb063dc74aa4a5a01a61da
#
_entry.id   5e1cd94852eb063dc74aa4a5a01a61da
#
_cell.length_a   1.000
_cell.length_b   1.000
_cell.length_c   1.000
_cell.angle_alpha   90.00
_cell.angle_beta   90.00
_cell.angle_gamma   90.00
#
_symmetry.space_group_name_H-M   'P 1'
#
loop_
_entity.id
_entity.type
_entity.pdbx_description
1 polymer ?
#
loop_
_entity_poly.entity_id
_entity_poly.type
_entity_poly.pdbx_seq_one_letter_code
_entity_poly.pdbx_strand_id
1 'polypeptide(L)'
;MKKPVVLIALFTLFAVAGVSQKPNEKGPTAAAAEKDAAVAIAKAALAAHGGDKFKQMKSIVMKGSVDLNVSNQVLPGAFSIAMSGDKYYFEINSVVQSIKQIYDGQQIYSSIPGFMVPPPTSVGFAVLARVGDAGYVVTPYGDGKKKRKGFRITTPDGYYTDFYVDEKTGQLKGYESAFEVSGRLITTSAEIDSFETVDGVVIPKKYSQRFDLGNLTAYASFNTKDIKVNPPMDDSAFAIPH
;
A
#
# COMPACT_ATOMS: atom_id res chain seq x y z
N MET A 1 6.51 46.34 -74.74
CA MET A 1 7.98 46.23 -74.65
C MET A 1 8.40 45.81 -73.26
N LYS A 2 8.69 44.58 -73.05
CA LYS A 2 9.46 44.07 -71.86
C LYS A 2 9.99 42.70 -72.23
N LYS A 3 11.31 42.56 -72.21
CA LYS A 3 12.08 41.38 -72.61
C LYS A 3 12.01 40.29 -71.50
N PRO A 4 12.01 38.99 -71.80
CA PRO A 4 12.16 37.92 -70.82
C PRO A 4 13.66 37.68 -70.57
N VAL A 5 13.99 37.49 -69.30
CA VAL A 5 15.28 37.04 -68.80
C VAL A 5 15.21 35.49 -68.65
N VAL A 6 16.11 34.84 -69.40
CA VAL A 6 16.33 33.40 -69.33
C VAL A 6 17.30 33.12 -68.18
N LEU A 7 16.86 32.35 -67.19
CA LEU A 7 17.69 31.86 -66.05
C LEU A 7 18.04 30.39 -66.30
N ILE A 8 19.32 30.14 -66.57
CA ILE A 8 19.90 28.79 -66.69
C ILE A 8 20.11 28.21 -65.30
N ALA A 9 19.40 27.15 -64.98
CA ALA A 9 19.62 26.40 -63.75
C ALA A 9 20.65 25.30 -63.95
N LEU A 10 21.75 25.39 -63.23
CA LEU A 10 22.84 24.42 -63.19
C LEU A 10 22.46 23.31 -62.21
N PHE A 11 22.23 22.09 -62.68
CA PHE A 11 22.02 20.93 -61.88
C PHE A 11 23.37 20.38 -61.40
N THR A 12 23.69 20.53 -60.11
CA THR A 12 24.78 19.82 -59.43
C THR A 12 24.25 18.55 -58.79
N LEU A 13 24.68 17.41 -59.29
CA LEU A 13 24.42 16.09 -58.74
C LEU A 13 25.21 15.94 -57.44
N PHE A 14 24.56 15.98 -56.28
CA PHE A 14 25.13 15.51 -55.01
C PHE A 14 24.83 14.03 -54.83
N ALA A 15 25.87 13.20 -54.86
CA ALA A 15 25.82 11.82 -54.43
C ALA A 15 25.66 11.80 -52.89
N VAL A 16 24.46 11.46 -52.41
CA VAL A 16 24.22 11.23 -50.99
C VAL A 16 24.72 9.82 -50.67
N ALA A 17 25.86 9.73 -49.98
CA ALA A 17 26.34 8.51 -49.37
C ALA A 17 25.31 8.13 -48.27
N GLY A 18 24.60 7.03 -48.49
CA GLY A 18 23.66 6.48 -47.52
C GLY A 18 24.39 6.04 -46.24
N VAL A 19 24.33 6.87 -45.21
CA VAL A 19 24.65 6.45 -43.84
C VAL A 19 23.49 5.62 -43.35
N SER A 20 23.67 4.28 -43.35
CA SER A 20 22.78 3.34 -42.70
C SER A 20 22.80 3.64 -41.18
N GLN A 21 21.83 4.42 -40.72
CA GLN A 21 21.59 4.56 -39.27
C GLN A 21 21.06 3.21 -38.77
N LYS A 22 21.90 2.50 -38.00
CA LYS A 22 21.42 1.41 -37.15
C LYS A 22 20.23 1.91 -36.32
N PRO A 23 19.16 1.11 -36.13
CA PRO A 23 18.08 1.47 -35.23
C PRO A 23 18.69 1.74 -33.85
N ASN A 24 18.55 2.97 -33.39
CA ASN A 24 18.96 3.34 -32.03
C ASN A 24 17.97 2.59 -31.10
N GLU A 25 18.40 1.46 -30.54
CA GLU A 25 17.69 0.84 -29.44
C GLU A 25 17.64 1.87 -28.32
N LYS A 26 16.51 2.58 -28.21
CA LYS A 26 16.27 3.51 -27.11
C LYS A 26 16.32 2.66 -25.83
N GLY A 27 17.35 2.78 -25.06
CA GLY A 27 17.40 2.26 -23.71
C GLY A 27 16.19 2.75 -22.92
N PRO A 28 15.81 2.06 -21.84
CA PRO A 28 14.64 2.41 -21.04
C PRO A 28 14.69 3.90 -20.68
N THR A 29 13.57 4.60 -20.84
CA THR A 29 13.47 5.99 -20.40
C THR A 29 13.73 6.04 -18.89
N ALA A 30 14.24 7.15 -18.35
CA ALA A 30 14.49 7.30 -16.91
C ALA A 30 13.27 6.89 -16.07
N ALA A 31 12.06 7.24 -16.52
CA ALA A 31 10.80 6.84 -15.88
C ALA A 31 10.56 5.32 -15.88
N ALA A 32 10.96 4.61 -16.95
CA ALA A 32 10.86 3.14 -16.97
C ALA A 32 11.85 2.51 -16.00
N ALA A 33 13.08 3.02 -15.94
CA ALA A 33 14.10 2.54 -14.99
C ALA A 33 13.69 2.77 -13.52
N GLU A 34 13.08 3.91 -13.19
CA GLU A 34 12.55 4.20 -11.85
C GLU A 34 11.40 3.25 -11.49
N LYS A 35 10.50 2.97 -12.43
CA LYS A 35 9.41 2.00 -12.23
C LYS A 35 9.95 0.59 -12.00
N ASP A 36 10.91 0.15 -12.78
CA ASP A 36 11.53 -1.18 -12.62
C ASP A 36 12.24 -1.30 -11.26
N ALA A 37 12.92 -0.23 -10.82
CA ALA A 37 13.52 -0.17 -9.50
C ALA A 37 12.47 -0.27 -8.38
N ALA A 38 11.33 0.43 -8.50
CA ALA A 38 10.24 0.34 -7.53
C ALA A 38 9.64 -1.08 -7.46
N VAL A 39 9.44 -1.73 -8.61
CA VAL A 39 8.98 -3.12 -8.69
C VAL A 39 9.98 -4.08 -8.03
N ALA A 40 11.28 -3.87 -8.24
CA ALA A 40 12.31 -4.70 -7.61
C ALA A 40 12.28 -4.55 -6.08
N ILE A 41 12.13 -3.32 -5.56
CA ILE A 41 12.00 -3.06 -4.12
C ILE A 41 10.74 -3.73 -3.56
N ALA A 42 9.60 -3.63 -4.25
CA ALA A 42 8.34 -4.25 -3.83
C ALA A 42 8.44 -5.77 -3.76
N LYS A 43 9.07 -6.41 -4.75
CA LYS A 43 9.32 -7.86 -4.75
C LYS A 43 10.26 -8.28 -3.61
N ALA A 44 11.32 -7.51 -3.35
CA ALA A 44 12.22 -7.77 -2.23
C ALA A 44 11.49 -7.64 -0.88
N ALA A 45 10.64 -6.62 -0.72
CA ALA A 45 9.82 -6.47 0.48
C ALA A 45 8.83 -7.63 0.66
N LEU A 46 8.14 -8.04 -0.40
CA LEU A 46 7.27 -9.22 -0.36
C LEU A 46 8.05 -10.47 0.06
N ALA A 47 9.22 -10.71 -0.51
CA ALA A 47 10.08 -11.84 -0.15
C ALA A 47 10.51 -11.79 1.32
N ALA A 48 10.88 -10.61 1.85
CA ALA A 48 11.24 -10.40 3.25
C ALA A 48 10.08 -10.66 4.23
N HIS A 49 8.84 -10.60 3.73
CA HIS A 49 7.61 -10.87 4.50
C HIS A 49 7.03 -12.26 4.27
N GLY A 50 7.79 -13.17 3.64
CA GLY A 50 7.40 -14.58 3.45
C GLY A 50 7.05 -14.95 2.01
N GLY A 51 7.12 -14.01 1.06
CA GLY A 51 6.96 -14.27 -0.37
C GLY A 51 5.63 -14.96 -0.69
N ASP A 52 5.73 -16.15 -1.32
CA ASP A 52 4.57 -16.94 -1.72
C ASP A 52 3.70 -17.39 -0.53
N LYS A 53 4.28 -17.63 0.64
CA LYS A 53 3.50 -17.96 1.84
C LYS A 53 2.60 -16.81 2.27
N PHE A 54 3.12 -15.58 2.19
CA PHE A 54 2.31 -14.39 2.48
C PHE A 54 1.23 -14.18 1.41
N LYS A 55 1.54 -14.36 0.13
CA LYS A 55 0.54 -14.27 -0.96
C LYS A 55 -0.56 -15.32 -0.85
N GLN A 56 -0.23 -16.52 -0.39
CA GLN A 56 -1.15 -17.64 -0.26
C GLN A 56 -1.87 -17.69 1.08
N MET A 57 -1.60 -16.75 1.98
CA MET A 57 -2.29 -16.65 3.26
C MET A 57 -3.78 -16.41 3.04
N LYS A 58 -4.61 -17.34 3.52
CA LYS A 58 -6.07 -17.30 3.35
C LYS A 58 -6.75 -16.56 4.49
N SER A 59 -6.21 -16.69 5.70
CA SER A 59 -6.77 -16.05 6.89
C SER A 59 -5.66 -15.69 7.89
N ILE A 60 -5.97 -14.71 8.72
CA ILE A 60 -5.11 -14.29 9.83
C ILE A 60 -5.98 -13.84 11.00
N VAL A 61 -5.55 -14.18 12.21
CA VAL A 61 -6.10 -13.63 13.45
C VAL A 61 -4.96 -13.03 14.26
N MET A 62 -5.15 -11.80 14.70
CA MET A 62 -4.20 -11.07 15.55
C MET A 62 -4.94 -10.52 16.76
N LYS A 63 -4.40 -10.75 17.97
CA LYS A 63 -4.94 -10.21 19.22
C LYS A 63 -3.82 -9.65 20.08
N GLY A 64 -4.13 -8.61 20.86
CA GLY A 64 -3.13 -8.01 21.72
C GLY A 64 -3.65 -6.83 22.51
N SER A 65 -2.72 -6.03 23.01
CA SER A 65 -3.03 -4.77 23.68
C SER A 65 -2.81 -3.59 22.73
N VAL A 66 -3.55 -2.52 22.97
CA VAL A 66 -3.42 -1.26 22.23
C VAL A 66 -3.51 -0.11 23.23
N ASP A 67 -2.67 0.90 23.04
CA ASP A 67 -2.76 2.19 23.72
C ASP A 67 -3.22 3.24 22.69
N LEU A 68 -4.44 3.76 22.91
CA LEU A 68 -4.99 4.84 22.11
C LEU A 68 -4.60 6.19 22.72
N ASN A 69 -3.96 7.03 21.95
CA ASN A 69 -3.65 8.40 22.37
C ASN A 69 -4.51 9.37 21.56
N VAL A 70 -5.47 9.99 22.25
CA VAL A 70 -6.41 10.95 21.70
C VAL A 70 -6.45 12.17 22.63
N SER A 71 -6.21 13.35 22.09
CA SER A 71 -6.25 14.60 22.87
C SER A 71 -5.38 14.57 24.15
N ASN A 72 -4.17 14.00 24.05
CA ASN A 72 -3.19 13.83 25.15
C ASN A 72 -3.65 12.88 26.27
N GLN A 73 -4.68 12.08 26.04
CA GLN A 73 -5.10 11.01 26.95
C GLN A 73 -4.69 9.66 26.36
N VAL A 74 -4.07 8.83 27.18
CA VAL A 74 -3.76 7.44 26.82
C VAL A 74 -4.85 6.54 27.37
N LEU A 75 -5.55 5.86 26.46
CA LEU A 75 -6.64 4.94 26.77
C LEU A 75 -6.15 3.52 26.44
N PRO A 76 -5.82 2.72 27.48
CA PRO A 76 -5.42 1.33 27.25
C PRO A 76 -6.64 0.50 26.83
N GLY A 77 -6.37 -0.50 26.00
CA GLY A 77 -7.39 -1.41 25.48
C GLY A 77 -6.80 -2.72 24.98
N ALA A 78 -7.68 -3.56 24.51
CA ALA A 78 -7.36 -4.78 23.78
C ALA A 78 -7.84 -4.64 22.34
N PHE A 79 -7.12 -5.26 21.40
CA PHE A 79 -7.55 -5.33 20.01
C PHE A 79 -7.68 -6.76 19.52
N SER A 80 -8.54 -6.95 18.54
CA SER A 80 -8.69 -8.17 17.76
C SER A 80 -8.88 -7.82 16.30
N ILE A 81 -8.08 -8.46 15.44
CA ILE A 81 -8.17 -8.38 13.99
C ILE A 81 -8.35 -9.79 13.47
N ALA A 82 -9.30 -9.98 12.56
CA ALA A 82 -9.47 -11.22 11.83
C ALA A 82 -9.70 -10.88 10.35
N MET A 83 -9.05 -11.63 9.46
CA MET A 83 -9.22 -11.49 8.01
C MET A 83 -9.35 -12.88 7.39
N SER A 84 -10.23 -13.04 6.41
CA SER A 84 -10.38 -14.26 5.61
C SER A 84 -10.87 -13.89 4.21
N GLY A 85 -9.99 -14.09 3.20
CA GLY A 85 -10.26 -13.56 1.87
C GLY A 85 -10.46 -12.04 1.91
N ASP A 86 -11.61 -11.57 1.43
CA ASP A 86 -11.96 -10.15 1.44
C ASP A 86 -12.66 -9.71 2.74
N LYS A 87 -13.09 -10.66 3.59
CA LYS A 87 -13.78 -10.37 4.83
C LYS A 87 -12.81 -9.92 5.91
N TYR A 88 -13.24 -8.98 6.74
CA TYR A 88 -12.47 -8.59 7.91
C TYR A 88 -13.33 -8.25 9.11
N TYR A 89 -12.75 -8.42 10.27
CA TYR A 89 -13.23 -7.98 11.56
C TYR A 89 -12.10 -7.22 12.25
N PHE A 90 -12.42 -6.05 12.74
CA PHE A 90 -11.52 -5.23 13.54
C PHE A 90 -12.26 -4.73 14.77
N GLU A 91 -11.66 -4.87 15.93
CA GLU A 91 -12.22 -4.37 17.18
C GLU A 91 -11.12 -3.85 18.09
N ILE A 92 -11.36 -2.69 18.70
CA ILE A 92 -10.61 -2.17 19.83
C ILE A 92 -11.58 -2.00 20.98
N ASN A 93 -11.31 -2.67 22.10
CA ASN A 93 -12.05 -2.53 23.36
C ASN A 93 -11.21 -1.72 24.33
N SER A 94 -11.58 -0.48 24.58
CA SER A 94 -11.01 0.36 25.63
C SER A 94 -12.00 0.54 26.78
N VAL A 95 -11.51 1.06 27.90
CA VAL A 95 -12.36 1.33 29.09
C VAL A 95 -13.45 2.39 28.83
N VAL A 96 -13.34 3.17 27.76
CA VAL A 96 -14.27 4.25 27.44
C VAL A 96 -15.23 3.83 26.33
N GLN A 97 -14.74 3.14 25.31
CA GLN A 97 -15.52 2.81 24.12
C GLN A 97 -14.97 1.60 23.38
N SER A 98 -15.88 0.79 22.84
CA SER A 98 -15.54 -0.23 21.85
C SER A 98 -15.67 0.36 20.44
N ILE A 99 -14.61 0.22 19.66
CA ILE A 99 -14.58 0.56 18.22
C ILE A 99 -14.58 -0.74 17.46
N LYS A 100 -15.60 -0.96 16.63
CA LYS A 100 -15.73 -2.18 15.85
C LYS A 100 -16.02 -1.85 14.39
N GLN A 101 -15.36 -2.56 13.50
CA GLN A 101 -15.67 -2.53 12.07
C GLN A 101 -15.64 -3.94 11.51
N ILE A 102 -16.65 -4.28 10.72
CA ILE A 102 -16.81 -5.60 10.10
C ILE A 102 -17.10 -5.39 8.61
N TYR A 103 -16.49 -6.20 7.78
CA TYR A 103 -16.84 -6.36 6.37
C TYR A 103 -17.11 -7.84 6.10
N ASP A 104 -18.31 -8.17 5.69
CA ASP A 104 -18.76 -9.54 5.45
C ASP A 104 -18.50 -10.03 4.01
N GLY A 105 -17.86 -9.18 3.18
CA GLY A 105 -17.65 -9.39 1.75
C GLY A 105 -18.64 -8.61 0.87
N GLN A 106 -19.69 -8.01 1.46
CA GLN A 106 -20.72 -7.24 0.75
C GLN A 106 -20.96 -5.88 1.42
N GLN A 107 -21.08 -5.85 2.73
CA GLN A 107 -21.44 -4.67 3.50
C GLN A 107 -20.40 -4.38 4.59
N ILE A 108 -20.24 -3.09 4.89
CA ILE A 108 -19.40 -2.63 6.00
C ILE A 108 -20.31 -2.17 7.14
N TYR A 109 -20.05 -2.71 8.33
CA TYR A 109 -20.58 -2.22 9.58
C TYR A 109 -19.51 -1.45 10.34
N SER A 110 -19.87 -0.31 10.94
CA SER A 110 -19.02 0.41 11.89
C SER A 110 -19.82 0.80 13.13
N SER A 111 -19.25 0.58 14.31
CA SER A 111 -19.84 1.02 15.58
C SER A 111 -19.78 2.55 15.75
N ILE A 112 -18.99 3.25 14.93
CA ILE A 112 -18.92 4.71 14.89
C ILE A 112 -19.66 5.17 13.64
N PRO A 113 -20.83 5.83 13.78
CA PRO A 113 -21.59 6.31 12.66
C PRO A 113 -20.78 7.25 11.75
N GLY A 114 -20.83 6.99 10.44
CA GLY A 114 -20.13 7.80 9.44
C GLY A 114 -18.62 7.64 9.39
N PHE A 115 -18.04 6.76 10.21
CA PHE A 115 -16.62 6.42 10.15
C PHE A 115 -16.44 5.01 9.61
N MET A 116 -16.11 4.92 8.33
CA MET A 116 -15.80 3.66 7.64
C MET A 116 -14.43 3.80 6.99
N VAL A 117 -13.46 3.01 7.45
CA VAL A 117 -12.17 2.91 6.78
C VAL A 117 -12.24 1.85 5.68
N PRO A 118 -11.47 1.99 4.60
CA PRO A 118 -11.38 0.97 3.56
C PRO A 118 -10.97 -0.38 4.14
N PRO A 119 -11.35 -1.48 3.51
CA PRO A 119 -10.89 -2.80 3.91
C PRO A 119 -9.36 -2.86 4.02
N PRO A 120 -8.79 -3.60 4.99
CA PRO A 120 -7.34 -3.81 5.08
C PRO A 120 -6.74 -4.45 3.82
N THR A 121 -7.56 -5.08 2.98
CA THR A 121 -7.19 -5.60 1.67
C THR A 121 -6.99 -4.51 0.62
N SER A 122 -7.51 -3.30 0.87
CA SER A 122 -7.40 -2.14 -0.03
C SER A 122 -6.34 -1.13 0.41
N VAL A 123 -5.99 -1.09 1.72
CA VAL A 123 -4.98 -0.17 2.26
C VAL A 123 -4.14 -0.85 3.34
N GLY A 124 -2.88 -0.43 3.48
CA GLY A 124 -2.01 -0.87 4.56
C GLY A 124 -1.24 -2.17 4.28
N PHE A 125 -0.83 -2.86 5.35
CA PHE A 125 0.14 -3.96 5.28
C PHE A 125 -0.27 -5.11 4.34
N ALA A 126 -1.54 -5.51 4.34
CA ALA A 126 -2.02 -6.65 3.55
C ALA A 126 -1.91 -6.43 2.03
N VAL A 127 -1.91 -5.16 1.58
CA VAL A 127 -1.75 -4.82 0.15
C VAL A 127 -0.40 -5.27 -0.39
N LEU A 128 0.63 -5.42 0.46
CA LEU A 128 1.93 -5.94 0.03
C LEU A 128 1.82 -7.35 -0.59
N ALA A 129 0.92 -8.20 -0.11
CA ALA A 129 0.71 -9.54 -0.67
C ALA A 129 0.22 -9.51 -2.13
N ARG A 130 -0.29 -8.37 -2.61
CA ARG A 130 -0.85 -8.20 -3.96
C ARG A 130 0.18 -7.78 -5.01
N VAL A 131 1.46 -7.68 -4.64
CA VAL A 131 2.56 -7.37 -5.59
C VAL A 131 2.57 -8.38 -6.73
N GLY A 132 2.41 -7.89 -7.97
CA GLY A 132 2.37 -8.71 -9.18
C GLY A 132 1.00 -9.26 -9.54
N ASP A 133 -0.04 -9.00 -8.75
CA ASP A 133 -1.42 -9.39 -9.08
C ASP A 133 -2.01 -8.46 -10.14
N ALA A 134 -2.92 -8.98 -10.96
CA ALA A 134 -3.59 -8.19 -12.00
C ALA A 134 -4.35 -7.00 -11.40
N GLY A 135 -4.21 -5.82 -12.01
CA GLY A 135 -4.84 -4.59 -11.57
C GLY A 135 -4.12 -3.84 -10.44
N TYR A 136 -3.14 -4.46 -9.75
CA TYR A 136 -2.31 -3.79 -8.76
C TYR A 136 -1.07 -3.19 -9.42
N VAL A 137 -0.90 -1.87 -9.30
CA VAL A 137 0.17 -1.15 -9.99
C VAL A 137 1.23 -0.69 -9.01
N VAL A 138 2.48 -1.13 -9.22
CA VAL A 138 3.63 -0.66 -8.46
C VAL A 138 4.27 0.53 -9.17
N THR A 139 4.50 1.61 -8.44
CA THR A 139 5.17 2.84 -8.92
C THR A 139 6.22 3.32 -7.92
N PRO A 140 7.15 4.21 -8.34
CA PRO A 140 8.07 4.85 -7.42
C PRO A 140 7.35 5.54 -6.26
N TYR A 141 7.97 5.50 -5.08
CA TYR A 141 7.47 6.16 -3.88
C TYR A 141 7.67 7.67 -3.92
N GLY A 142 6.61 8.39 -3.57
CA GLY A 142 6.68 9.77 -3.13
C GLY A 142 6.81 10.83 -4.20
N ASP A 143 6.80 12.06 -3.73
CA ASP A 143 6.93 13.30 -4.48
C ASP A 143 8.39 13.80 -4.59
N GLY A 144 9.37 12.93 -4.34
CA GLY A 144 10.80 13.24 -4.35
C GLY A 144 11.31 14.04 -3.13
N LYS A 145 10.43 14.42 -2.20
CA LYS A 145 10.81 15.23 -1.03
C LYS A 145 11.31 14.42 0.16
N LYS A 146 10.85 13.17 0.30
CA LYS A 146 11.26 12.27 1.40
C LYS A 146 12.38 11.36 0.92
N LYS A 147 13.54 11.42 1.57
CA LYS A 147 14.70 10.53 1.32
C LYS A 147 14.49 9.12 1.90
N ARG A 148 13.30 8.53 1.72
CA ARG A 148 13.01 7.17 2.17
C ARG A 148 12.94 6.25 0.97
N LYS A 149 13.60 5.10 1.02
CA LYS A 149 13.49 4.07 -0.01
C LYS A 149 12.13 3.37 0.13
N GLY A 150 11.41 3.26 -0.96
CA GLY A 150 10.06 2.70 -0.92
C GLY A 150 9.42 2.59 -2.29
N PHE A 151 8.14 2.27 -2.28
CA PHE A 151 7.31 2.11 -3.47
C PHE A 151 5.86 2.36 -3.12
N ARG A 152 5.04 2.69 -4.12
CA ARG A 152 3.58 2.77 -4.01
C ARG A 152 2.95 1.56 -4.65
N ILE A 153 1.90 1.02 -4.03
CA ILE A 153 0.96 0.10 -4.66
C ILE A 153 -0.38 0.81 -4.78
N THR A 154 -0.91 0.87 -6.00
CA THR A 154 -2.28 1.34 -6.27
C THR A 154 -3.15 0.13 -6.56
N THR A 155 -4.30 0.03 -5.90
CA THR A 155 -5.29 -1.05 -6.07
C THR A 155 -6.19 -0.80 -7.28
N PRO A 156 -6.92 -1.82 -7.79
CA PRO A 156 -7.90 -1.65 -8.87
C PRO A 156 -8.98 -0.60 -8.56
N ASP A 157 -9.34 -0.45 -7.28
CA ASP A 157 -10.35 0.51 -6.82
C ASP A 157 -9.81 1.94 -6.64
N GLY A 158 -8.52 2.16 -6.98
CA GLY A 158 -7.88 3.47 -6.91
C GLY A 158 -7.31 3.85 -5.54
N TYR A 159 -7.45 3.02 -4.51
CA TYR A 159 -6.73 3.23 -3.25
C TYR A 159 -5.24 3.04 -3.45
N TYR A 160 -4.43 3.68 -2.62
CA TYR A 160 -3.00 3.47 -2.66
C TYR A 160 -2.38 3.35 -1.27
N THR A 161 -1.27 2.64 -1.24
CA THR A 161 -0.40 2.56 -0.06
C THR A 161 1.03 2.83 -0.47
N ASP A 162 1.66 3.78 0.18
CA ASP A 162 3.08 4.09 0.09
C ASP A 162 3.81 3.28 1.14
N PHE A 163 4.68 2.37 0.70
CA PHE A 163 5.52 1.56 1.58
C PHE A 163 6.93 2.10 1.62
N TYR A 164 7.55 2.07 2.79
CA TYR A 164 8.98 2.33 2.94
C TYR A 164 9.68 1.19 3.66
N VAL A 165 10.90 0.91 3.22
CA VAL A 165 11.63 -0.31 3.57
C VAL A 165 12.93 -0.01 4.29
N ASP A 166 13.38 -0.98 5.08
CA ASP A 166 14.76 -1.05 5.52
C ASP A 166 15.64 -1.55 4.37
N GLU A 167 16.66 -0.78 4.01
CA GLU A 167 17.51 -1.08 2.86
C GLU A 167 18.36 -2.33 3.02
N LYS A 168 18.63 -2.73 4.27
CA LYS A 168 19.48 -3.88 4.57
C LYS A 168 18.70 -5.19 4.58
N THR A 169 17.50 -5.16 5.14
CA THR A 169 16.68 -6.36 5.34
C THR A 169 15.58 -6.53 4.30
N GLY A 170 15.18 -5.45 3.61
CA GLY A 170 14.02 -5.42 2.74
C GLY A 170 12.68 -5.39 3.48
N GLN A 171 12.68 -5.54 4.82
CA GLN A 171 11.45 -5.48 5.61
C GLN A 171 10.84 -4.08 5.59
N LEU A 172 9.53 -3.99 5.73
CA LEU A 172 8.84 -2.72 5.84
C LEU A 172 9.24 -2.01 7.15
N LYS A 173 9.51 -0.71 7.08
CA LYS A 173 9.57 0.18 8.25
C LYS A 173 8.23 0.79 8.55
N GLY A 174 7.36 0.86 7.56
CA GLY A 174 6.02 1.38 7.70
C GLY A 174 5.35 1.64 6.36
N TYR A 175 4.20 2.28 6.44
CA TYR A 175 3.41 2.65 5.26
C TYR A 175 2.57 3.90 5.53
N GLU A 176 2.15 4.56 4.47
CA GLU A 176 1.21 5.68 4.49
C GLU A 176 0.11 5.41 3.45
N SER A 177 -1.13 5.78 3.79
CA SER A 177 -2.28 5.71 2.88
C SER A 177 -3.17 6.93 3.07
N ALA A 178 -3.90 7.29 2.01
CA ALA A 178 -4.93 8.31 2.10
C ALA A 178 -6.20 7.80 1.41
N PHE A 179 -7.34 8.10 2.00
CA PHE A 179 -8.66 7.71 1.49
C PHE A 179 -9.71 8.72 1.93
N GLU A 180 -10.83 8.74 1.23
CA GLU A 180 -11.91 9.66 1.53
C GLU A 180 -13.00 8.97 2.37
N VAL A 181 -13.44 9.65 3.43
CA VAL A 181 -14.57 9.24 4.28
C VAL A 181 -15.54 10.40 4.38
N SER A 182 -16.74 10.23 3.88
CA SER A 182 -17.81 11.25 3.92
C SER A 182 -17.35 12.63 3.40
N GLY A 183 -16.62 12.66 2.28
CA GLY A 183 -16.11 13.89 1.67
C GLY A 183 -14.89 14.50 2.37
N ARG A 184 -14.28 13.79 3.32
CA ARG A 184 -13.07 14.23 4.02
C ARG A 184 -11.91 13.32 3.71
N LEU A 185 -10.77 13.91 3.35
CA LEU A 185 -9.54 13.15 3.19
C LEU A 185 -9.00 12.73 4.56
N ILE A 186 -8.89 11.43 4.75
CA ILE A 186 -8.25 10.80 5.91
C ILE A 186 -6.87 10.32 5.48
N THR A 187 -5.84 10.67 6.23
CA THR A 187 -4.52 10.08 6.05
C THR A 187 -4.18 9.18 7.22
N THR A 188 -3.59 8.04 6.94
CA THR A 188 -3.10 7.11 7.96
C THR A 188 -1.67 6.74 7.66
N SER A 189 -0.87 6.59 8.70
CA SER A 189 0.49 6.07 8.59
C SER A 189 0.77 5.07 9.69
N ALA A 190 1.55 4.06 9.39
CA ALA A 190 2.03 3.09 10.37
C ALA A 190 3.56 3.07 10.38
N GLU A 191 4.13 2.98 11.57
CA GLU A 191 5.55 2.69 11.81
C GLU A 191 5.65 1.34 12.50
N ILE A 192 6.53 0.47 12.00
CA ILE A 192 6.65 -0.91 12.47
C ILE A 192 7.96 -1.04 13.25
N ASP A 193 7.84 -1.39 14.54
CA ASP A 193 8.97 -1.53 15.44
C ASP A 193 9.55 -2.94 15.45
N SER A 194 8.69 -3.95 15.33
CA SER A 194 9.11 -5.36 15.35
C SER A 194 8.14 -6.27 14.62
N PHE A 195 8.68 -7.44 14.24
CA PHE A 195 7.95 -8.49 13.54
C PHE A 195 7.96 -9.80 14.32
N GLU A 196 7.02 -10.66 13.99
CA GLU A 196 6.99 -12.07 14.38
C GLU A 196 6.82 -12.93 13.15
N THR A 197 7.51 -14.08 13.10
CA THR A 197 7.38 -15.04 12.00
C THR A 197 6.48 -16.18 12.45
N VAL A 198 5.34 -16.34 11.78
CA VAL A 198 4.38 -17.42 12.02
C VAL A 198 4.15 -18.16 10.72
N ASP A 199 4.40 -19.46 10.68
CA ASP A 199 4.29 -20.34 9.52
C ASP A 199 5.06 -19.85 8.28
N GLY A 200 6.13 -19.06 8.54
CA GLY A 200 6.99 -18.47 7.52
C GLY A 200 6.45 -17.17 6.90
N VAL A 201 5.39 -16.60 7.48
CA VAL A 201 4.91 -15.24 7.18
C VAL A 201 5.43 -14.30 8.26
N VAL A 202 6.04 -13.17 7.84
CA VAL A 202 6.62 -12.16 8.73
C VAL A 202 5.62 -11.02 8.91
N ILE A 203 5.03 -10.93 10.10
CA ILE A 203 3.88 -10.08 10.41
C ILE A 203 4.28 -9.02 11.44
N PRO A 204 3.79 -7.76 11.33
CA PRO A 204 4.02 -6.74 12.36
C PRO A 204 3.56 -7.21 13.75
N LYS A 205 4.48 -7.16 14.72
CA LYS A 205 4.22 -7.51 16.13
C LYS A 205 3.97 -6.27 16.97
N LYS A 206 4.89 -5.31 16.89
CA LYS A 206 4.72 -4.01 17.53
C LYS A 206 4.74 -2.94 16.45
N TYR A 207 3.74 -2.10 16.44
CA TYR A 207 3.63 -1.01 15.49
C TYR A 207 2.76 0.11 16.05
N SER A 208 3.00 1.31 15.61
CA SER A 208 2.16 2.48 15.88
C SER A 208 1.46 2.92 14.61
N GLN A 209 0.22 3.33 14.76
CA GLN A 209 -0.59 3.85 13.66
C GLN A 209 -1.15 5.22 14.03
N ARG A 210 -1.02 6.14 13.10
CA ARG A 210 -1.55 7.49 13.18
C ARG A 210 -2.73 7.62 12.22
N PHE A 211 -3.77 8.30 12.68
CA PHE A 211 -4.94 8.67 11.89
C PHE A 211 -5.12 10.19 11.95
N ASP A 212 -5.07 10.85 10.80
CA ASP A 212 -5.41 12.25 10.67
C ASP A 212 -6.85 12.38 10.18
N LEU A 213 -7.72 12.79 11.07
CA LEU A 213 -9.17 12.91 10.86
C LEU A 213 -9.59 14.37 10.59
N GLY A 214 -8.72 15.14 9.97
CA GLY A 214 -8.90 16.57 9.70
C GLY A 214 -8.46 17.42 10.89
N ASN A 215 -9.37 17.71 11.81
CA ASN A 215 -9.08 18.53 13.00
C ASN A 215 -8.61 17.73 14.22
N LEU A 216 -8.59 16.41 14.12
CA LEU A 216 -8.16 15.50 15.17
C LEU A 216 -7.10 14.53 14.63
N THR A 217 -6.02 14.37 15.36
CA THR A 217 -5.04 13.31 15.14
C THR A 217 -5.13 12.30 16.28
N ALA A 218 -5.31 11.04 15.95
CA ALA A 218 -5.29 9.92 16.88
C ALA A 218 -4.08 9.03 16.61
N TYR A 219 -3.50 8.48 17.68
CA TYR A 219 -2.42 7.51 17.60
C TYR A 219 -2.86 6.23 18.30
N ALA A 220 -2.48 5.09 17.73
CA ALA A 220 -2.71 3.76 18.31
C ALA A 220 -1.39 3.00 18.33
N SER A 221 -0.93 2.56 19.49
CA SER A 221 0.27 1.72 19.65
C SER A 221 -0.16 0.29 19.92
N PHE A 222 0.09 -0.59 18.96
CA PHE A 222 -0.31 -1.99 19.00
C PHE A 222 0.83 -2.88 19.48
N ASN A 223 0.51 -3.82 20.36
CA ASN A 223 1.40 -4.88 20.79
C ASN A 223 0.70 -6.22 20.65
N THR A 224 0.95 -6.92 19.54
CA THR A 224 0.33 -8.21 19.25
C THR A 224 0.90 -9.30 20.16
N LYS A 225 0.04 -10.08 20.78
CA LYS A 225 0.39 -11.17 21.69
C LYS A 225 0.09 -12.54 21.11
N ASP A 226 -0.92 -12.65 20.25
CA ASP A 226 -1.34 -13.89 19.60
C ASP A 226 -1.52 -13.62 18.09
N ILE A 227 -0.81 -14.39 17.28
CA ILE A 227 -0.90 -14.34 15.82
C ILE A 227 -1.12 -15.76 15.32
N LYS A 228 -2.19 -15.95 14.55
CA LYS A 228 -2.48 -17.22 13.88
C LYS A 228 -2.60 -16.98 12.37
N VAL A 229 -1.81 -17.72 11.61
CA VAL A 229 -1.85 -17.73 10.14
C VAL A 229 -2.64 -18.94 9.69
N ASN A 230 -3.54 -18.73 8.74
CA ASN A 230 -4.44 -19.75 8.19
C ASN A 230 -5.26 -20.53 9.23
N PRO A 231 -5.73 -19.93 10.35
CA PRO A 231 -6.67 -20.65 11.21
C PRO A 231 -7.96 -20.93 10.44
N PRO A 232 -8.63 -22.04 10.71
CA PRO A 232 -9.99 -22.26 10.21
C PRO A 232 -10.90 -21.14 10.75
N MET A 233 -11.70 -20.55 9.88
CA MET A 233 -12.60 -19.45 10.23
C MET A 233 -14.01 -19.75 9.71
N ASP A 234 -14.98 -19.57 10.59
CA ASP A 234 -16.39 -19.62 10.26
C ASP A 234 -16.87 -18.24 9.80
N ASP A 235 -17.80 -18.21 8.85
CA ASP A 235 -18.39 -16.96 8.33
C ASP A 235 -19.11 -16.14 9.40
N SER A 236 -19.59 -16.78 10.47
CA SER A 236 -20.19 -16.10 11.62
C SER A 236 -19.22 -15.14 12.34
N ALA A 237 -17.89 -15.32 12.19
CA ALA A 237 -16.90 -14.40 12.73
C ALA A 237 -16.99 -12.99 12.09
N PHE A 238 -17.60 -12.90 10.91
CA PHE A 238 -17.80 -11.66 10.16
C PHE A 238 -19.26 -11.22 10.08
N ALA A 239 -20.14 -11.82 10.90
CA ALA A 239 -21.54 -11.47 10.90
C ALA A 239 -21.77 -10.03 11.38
N ILE A 240 -22.53 -9.26 10.62
CA ILE A 240 -22.93 -7.90 10.98
C ILE A 240 -24.04 -7.98 12.04
N PRO A 241 -23.91 -7.24 13.17
CA PRO A 241 -24.97 -7.16 14.17
C PRO A 241 -26.25 -6.57 13.57
N HIS A 242 -27.40 -7.16 13.90
CA HIS A 242 -28.72 -6.68 13.50
C HIS A 242 -29.21 -5.55 14.41
#